data_25fbd4964557c8256d6a045a0aaba1d2
#
_entry.id   25fbd4964557c8256d6a045a0aaba1d2
#
_cell.length_a   1.000
_cell.length_b   1.000
_cell.length_c   1.000
_cell.angle_alpha   90.00
_cell.angle_beta   90.00
_cell.angle_gamma   90.00
#
_symmetry.space_group_name_H-M   'P 1'
#
loop_
_entity.id
_entity.type
_entity.pdbx_description
1 polymer ?
#
loop_
_entity_poly.entity_id
_entity_poly.type
_entity_poly.pdbx_seq_one_letter_code
_entity_poly.pdbx_strand_id
1 'polypeptide(L)'
;ITVDFDGSANGSFYNFCGSANPDCVDAQVFGTNIADLYNGDSTIGGETVYRGTAVEDIPDKAESSGTILKFTASYRPSDDVLLYATLSEGFRPGFLNRPGGYTSSDGSYTVPFNFETDELMNYEFGWKADLLDGSMRFNGSAFMSVIDGLQTTIFDPSIANLFFSDNSADAEITGVEMDLIWAPANIDGLTISGGLSLLDTEITKVLVPTDDVRKGDSLAFAPEMQANLQARYEWSLEGGAMAHVMPHMSHSAEQYSDIIRINRDLIHSWTMLGITAGITTDTWGAELFIDNLTDERAELSRNYINDRERVSYARPRTMGVRLTYNF
;
A
#
# COMPACT_ATOMS: atom_id res chain seq x y z
N ILE A 1 0.59 0.64 -22.99
CA ILE A 1 -0.50 -0.26 -22.56
C ILE A 1 -1.79 0.35 -23.09
N THR A 2 -2.47 -0.36 -23.96
CA THR A 2 -3.80 0.04 -24.44
C THR A 2 -4.82 -0.75 -23.64
N VAL A 3 -5.74 -0.06 -22.99
CA VAL A 3 -6.87 -0.69 -22.31
C VAL A 3 -8.12 -0.30 -23.07
N ASP A 4 -8.65 -1.25 -23.82
CA ASP A 4 -9.94 -1.09 -24.47
C ASP A 4 -11.03 -1.43 -23.46
N PHE A 5 -11.88 -0.47 -23.18
CA PHE A 5 -13.09 -0.71 -22.41
C PHE A 5 -14.20 -1.06 -23.41
N ASP A 6 -14.41 -2.35 -23.65
CA ASP A 6 -15.58 -2.81 -24.39
C ASP A 6 -16.81 -2.48 -23.54
N GLY A 7 -17.56 -1.47 -23.97
CA GLY A 7 -18.80 -1.05 -23.34
C GLY A 7 -19.93 -2.09 -23.38
N SER A 8 -19.69 -3.27 -23.90
CA SER A 8 -20.55 -4.45 -23.70
C SER A 8 -20.36 -4.94 -22.27
N ALA A 9 -20.84 -4.17 -21.30
CA ALA A 9 -20.84 -4.57 -19.92
C ALA A 9 -21.70 -5.83 -19.74
N ASN A 10 -21.06 -6.96 -19.75
CA ASN A 10 -21.53 -8.12 -18.99
C ASN A 10 -21.45 -7.72 -17.52
N GLY A 11 -22.33 -6.77 -17.16
CA GLY A 11 -22.11 -6.12 -16.01
C GLY A 11 -22.94 -6.24 -14.89
N SER A 12 -22.64 -6.46 -13.98
CA SER A 12 -22.99 -6.11 -12.64
C SER A 12 -22.88 -4.59 -12.46
N PHE A 13 -23.75 -3.83 -13.08
CA PHE A 13 -24.12 -2.57 -12.50
C PHE A 13 -24.85 -2.93 -11.23
N TYR A 14 -24.21 -2.63 -10.09
CA TYR A 14 -24.83 -2.77 -8.80
C TYR A 14 -26.14 -2.00 -8.81
N ASN A 15 -27.15 -2.64 -8.33
CA ASN A 15 -28.47 -2.13 -8.09
C ASN A 15 -28.35 -0.91 -7.15
N PHE A 16 -28.26 0.30 -7.73
CA PHE A 16 -28.25 1.57 -6.99
C PHE A 16 -29.63 1.93 -6.46
N CYS A 17 -30.62 1.22 -6.90
CA CYS A 17 -31.98 1.35 -6.43
C CYS A 17 -32.10 0.51 -5.15
N GLY A 18 -31.96 1.14 -4.01
CA GLY A 18 -32.35 0.48 -2.76
C GLY A 18 -33.76 -0.05 -2.87
N SER A 19 -34.04 -1.20 -2.27
CA SER A 19 -35.32 -1.92 -2.29
C SER A 19 -36.55 -1.13 -1.87
N ALA A 20 -36.42 0.15 -1.61
CA ALA A 20 -37.48 1.06 -1.14
C ALA A 20 -37.91 2.11 -2.16
N ASN A 21 -37.32 2.19 -3.35
CA ASN A 21 -37.73 3.16 -4.37
C ASN A 21 -38.49 2.44 -5.50
N PRO A 22 -39.85 2.54 -5.54
CA PRO A 22 -40.65 1.86 -6.55
C PRO A 22 -40.48 2.43 -7.96
N ASP A 23 -39.85 3.59 -8.12
CA ASP A 23 -39.61 4.24 -9.40
C ASP A 23 -38.27 3.86 -10.04
N CYS A 24 -37.51 3.04 -9.35
CA CYS A 24 -36.20 2.60 -9.84
C CYS A 24 -36.31 1.31 -10.63
N VAL A 25 -36.14 1.39 -11.92
CA VAL A 25 -36.30 0.25 -12.85
C VAL A 25 -34.93 -0.38 -13.12
N ASP A 26 -34.57 -1.34 -12.29
CA ASP A 26 -33.32 -2.10 -12.42
C ASP A 26 -33.09 -2.81 -13.75
N ALA A 27 -34.19 -3.20 -14.39
CA ALA A 27 -34.13 -4.09 -15.52
C ALA A 27 -33.74 -3.43 -16.86
N GLN A 28 -33.73 -2.11 -16.93
CA GLN A 28 -33.50 -1.39 -18.22
C GLN A 28 -32.04 -0.96 -18.41
N VAL A 29 -31.21 -1.11 -17.40
CA VAL A 29 -29.79 -0.74 -17.49
C VAL A 29 -28.93 -1.89 -18.05
N PHE A 30 -29.46 -3.10 -18.03
CA PHE A 30 -28.78 -4.25 -18.61
C PHE A 30 -28.83 -4.21 -20.15
N GLY A 31 -27.68 -3.99 -20.76
CA GLY A 31 -27.53 -3.97 -22.21
C GLY A 31 -27.45 -2.59 -22.83
N THR A 32 -27.45 -1.53 -22.05
CA THR A 32 -27.21 -0.17 -22.54
C THR A 32 -25.69 0.09 -22.48
N ASN A 33 -25.15 0.56 -23.58
CA ASN A 33 -23.77 1.01 -23.63
C ASN A 33 -23.58 2.17 -22.63
N ILE A 34 -22.48 2.16 -21.88
CA ILE A 34 -22.14 3.25 -20.96
C ILE A 34 -22.14 4.60 -21.71
N ALA A 35 -21.67 4.64 -22.95
CA ALA A 35 -21.70 5.82 -23.78
C ALA A 35 -23.13 6.33 -24.01
N ASP A 36 -24.12 5.45 -24.17
CA ASP A 36 -25.52 5.84 -24.35
C ASP A 36 -26.13 6.43 -23.06
N LEU A 37 -25.68 5.94 -21.89
CA LEU A 37 -26.07 6.53 -20.61
C LEU A 37 -25.51 7.95 -20.42
N TYR A 38 -24.31 8.21 -20.91
CA TYR A 38 -23.66 9.51 -20.81
C TYR A 38 -24.13 10.52 -21.84
N ASN A 39 -24.61 10.07 -23.00
CA ASN A 39 -25.10 10.95 -24.06
C ASN A 39 -26.49 11.56 -23.80
N GLY A 40 -27.06 11.32 -22.63
CA GLY A 40 -28.34 11.92 -22.26
C GLY A 40 -29.57 11.35 -22.94
N ASP A 41 -29.41 10.33 -23.77
CA ASP A 41 -30.50 9.67 -24.51
C ASP A 41 -31.27 8.65 -23.68
N SER A 42 -30.77 8.33 -22.49
CA SER A 42 -31.38 7.35 -21.58
C SER A 42 -32.15 8.05 -20.48
N THR A 43 -33.46 7.90 -20.51
CA THR A 43 -34.34 8.27 -19.41
C THR A 43 -34.68 7.02 -18.59
N ILE A 44 -34.36 7.01 -17.31
CA ILE A 44 -34.82 6.01 -16.36
C ILE A 44 -35.96 6.63 -15.55
N GLY A 45 -37.15 6.03 -15.58
CA GLY A 45 -38.31 6.54 -14.86
C GLY A 45 -38.80 7.90 -15.28
N GLY A 46 -38.46 8.39 -16.49
CA GLY A 46 -38.87 9.70 -17.01
C GLY A 46 -37.96 10.86 -16.61
N GLU A 47 -36.94 10.63 -15.80
CA GLU A 47 -35.92 11.63 -15.48
C GLU A 47 -34.59 11.29 -16.19
N THR A 48 -33.91 12.32 -16.68
CA THR A 48 -32.56 12.17 -17.25
C THR A 48 -31.61 11.81 -16.12
N VAL A 49 -31.10 10.59 -16.11
CA VAL A 49 -30.23 10.06 -15.05
C VAL A 49 -28.89 10.79 -14.98
N TYR A 50 -28.52 11.47 -16.05
CA TYR A 50 -27.35 12.33 -16.14
C TYR A 50 -27.73 13.77 -16.39
N ARG A 51 -27.45 14.64 -15.45
CA ARG A 51 -27.50 16.10 -15.60
C ARG A 51 -26.21 16.62 -16.25
N GLY A 52 -25.61 15.87 -17.15
CA GLY A 52 -24.49 16.34 -17.94
C GLY A 52 -24.96 16.98 -19.23
N THR A 53 -24.35 18.06 -19.65
CA THR A 53 -24.37 18.47 -21.08
C THR A 53 -23.98 17.25 -21.90
N ALA A 54 -24.73 17.00 -23.01
CA ALA A 54 -24.38 15.95 -23.94
C ALA A 54 -22.88 16.08 -24.27
N VAL A 55 -22.10 15.10 -23.87
CA VAL A 55 -20.67 15.04 -24.15
C VAL A 55 -20.58 14.29 -25.47
N GLU A 56 -20.25 15.01 -26.53
CA GLU A 56 -20.19 14.44 -27.87
C GLU A 56 -19.08 13.39 -28.03
N ASP A 57 -18.10 13.34 -27.10
CA ASP A 57 -16.95 12.43 -27.15
C ASP A 57 -16.62 11.87 -25.77
N ILE A 58 -17.41 10.91 -25.28
CA ILE A 58 -17.01 10.13 -24.10
C ILE A 58 -15.95 9.13 -24.54
N PRO A 59 -14.77 9.14 -23.90
CA PRO A 59 -13.72 8.19 -24.26
C PRO A 59 -14.16 6.76 -23.89
N ASP A 60 -14.08 5.85 -24.84
CA ASP A 60 -14.33 4.42 -24.66
C ASP A 60 -13.04 3.64 -24.37
N LYS A 61 -11.89 4.30 -24.48
CA LYS A 61 -10.57 3.72 -24.24
C LYS A 61 -9.61 4.74 -23.63
N ALA A 62 -8.68 4.24 -22.85
CA ALA A 62 -7.52 4.97 -22.39
C ALA A 62 -6.24 4.34 -22.96
N GLU A 63 -5.37 5.16 -23.51
CA GLU A 63 -4.08 4.74 -24.04
C GLU A 63 -2.98 5.43 -23.25
N SER A 64 -2.00 4.66 -22.82
CA SER A 64 -0.82 5.19 -22.14
C SER A 64 0.44 4.56 -22.71
N SER A 65 1.42 5.38 -23.02
CA SER A 65 2.73 4.93 -23.47
C SER A 65 3.80 5.80 -22.83
N GLY A 66 4.93 5.21 -22.47
CA GLY A 66 6.04 5.93 -21.87
C GLY A 66 7.34 5.18 -22.01
N THR A 67 8.43 5.92 -21.87
CA THR A 67 9.79 5.37 -21.76
C THR A 67 10.28 5.66 -20.35
N ILE A 68 10.73 4.63 -19.65
CA ILE A 68 11.35 4.77 -18.33
C ILE A 68 12.85 4.54 -18.46
N LEU A 69 13.62 5.37 -17.78
CA LEU A 69 15.06 5.27 -17.73
C LEU A 69 15.50 4.82 -16.33
N LYS A 70 16.51 3.97 -16.30
CA LYS A 70 17.18 3.60 -15.05
C LYS A 70 18.69 3.65 -15.28
N PHE A 71 19.35 4.41 -14.43
CA PHE A 71 20.81 4.47 -14.38
C PHE A 71 21.27 4.04 -13.00
N THR A 72 22.22 3.11 -12.96
CA THR A 72 22.86 2.67 -11.71
C THR A 72 24.35 2.68 -11.86
N ALA A 73 25.03 3.31 -10.91
CA ALA A 73 26.47 3.25 -10.75
C ALA A 73 26.81 2.52 -9.45
N SER A 74 27.82 1.67 -9.48
CA SER A 74 28.29 0.97 -8.28
C SER A 74 29.81 1.07 -8.15
N TYR A 75 30.27 1.14 -6.90
CA TYR A 75 31.68 1.21 -6.55
C TYR A 75 31.98 0.27 -5.38
N ARG A 76 33.07 -0.48 -5.51
CA ARG A 76 33.57 -1.37 -4.46
C ARG A 76 34.89 -0.81 -3.92
N PRO A 77 34.85 -0.08 -2.78
CA PRO A 77 36.09 0.41 -2.15
C PRO A 77 36.92 -0.72 -1.54
N SER A 78 36.30 -1.85 -1.19
CA SER A 78 36.94 -3.10 -0.74
C SER A 78 36.10 -4.30 -1.17
N ASP A 79 36.60 -5.52 -0.92
CA ASP A 79 35.86 -6.75 -1.19
C ASP A 79 34.58 -6.86 -0.34
N ASP A 80 34.60 -6.26 0.83
CA ASP A 80 33.52 -6.34 1.82
C ASP A 80 32.49 -5.21 1.71
N VAL A 81 32.74 -4.17 0.87
CA VAL A 81 31.87 -3.00 0.79
C VAL A 81 31.49 -2.70 -0.65
N LEU A 82 30.18 -2.62 -0.89
CA LEU A 82 29.61 -2.11 -2.13
C LEU A 82 28.80 -0.85 -1.83
N LEU A 83 29.09 0.22 -2.55
CA LEU A 83 28.29 1.45 -2.62
C LEU A 83 27.61 1.51 -3.96
N TYR A 84 26.39 2.02 -4.02
CA TYR A 84 25.69 2.24 -5.28
C TYR A 84 24.85 3.50 -5.24
N ALA A 85 24.61 4.07 -6.42
CA ALA A 85 23.65 5.15 -6.62
C ALA A 85 22.75 4.79 -7.80
N THR A 86 21.46 4.99 -7.65
CA THR A 86 20.46 4.72 -8.69
C THR A 86 19.62 5.96 -8.92
N LEU A 87 19.41 6.27 -10.19
CA LEU A 87 18.39 7.20 -10.68
C LEU A 87 17.43 6.37 -11.51
N SER A 88 16.15 6.40 -11.20
CA SER A 88 15.16 5.60 -11.92
C SER A 88 13.82 6.32 -12.04
N GLU A 89 13.21 6.17 -13.18
CA GLU A 89 11.88 6.62 -13.51
C GLU A 89 10.90 5.47 -13.38
N GLY A 90 9.66 5.79 -13.06
CA GLY A 90 8.53 4.87 -13.06
C GLY A 90 7.25 5.62 -13.42
N PHE A 91 6.21 4.89 -13.80
CA PHE A 91 4.89 5.46 -14.02
C PHE A 91 3.80 4.42 -13.77
N ARG A 92 2.60 4.89 -13.44
CA ARG A 92 1.37 4.10 -13.49
C ARG A 92 0.49 4.67 -14.59
N PRO A 93 -0.03 3.81 -15.50
CA PRO A 93 -0.90 4.28 -16.57
C PRO A 93 -2.21 4.85 -16.03
N GLY A 94 -2.74 5.86 -16.69
CA GLY A 94 -4.09 6.35 -16.45
C GLY A 94 -5.16 5.41 -16.99
N PHE A 95 -6.37 5.52 -16.48
CA PHE A 95 -7.52 4.70 -16.87
C PHE A 95 -8.80 5.53 -16.97
N LEU A 96 -9.88 4.89 -17.40
CA LEU A 96 -11.21 5.48 -17.43
C LEU A 96 -11.88 5.40 -16.04
N ASN A 97 -12.63 6.44 -15.70
CA ASN A 97 -13.49 6.46 -14.53
C ASN A 97 -14.91 6.01 -14.85
N ARG A 98 -15.49 5.17 -14.01
CA ARG A 98 -16.88 4.73 -14.17
C ARG A 98 -17.89 5.87 -14.00
N PRO A 99 -17.78 6.77 -12.98
CA PRO A 99 -18.66 7.91 -12.85
C PRO A 99 -18.16 9.16 -13.59
N GLY A 100 -17.32 9.00 -14.61
CA GLY A 100 -16.77 10.10 -15.39
C GLY A 100 -17.85 11.04 -15.89
N GLY A 101 -17.63 12.35 -15.80
CA GLY A 101 -18.61 13.38 -16.13
C GLY A 101 -19.65 13.66 -15.04
N TYR A 102 -19.68 12.89 -13.94
CA TYR A 102 -20.55 13.18 -12.81
C TYR A 102 -20.08 14.45 -12.09
N THR A 103 -21.00 15.39 -11.88
CA THR A 103 -20.72 16.66 -11.22
C THR A 103 -21.31 16.65 -9.81
N SER A 104 -20.54 17.11 -8.82
CA SER A 104 -20.98 17.26 -7.44
C SER A 104 -22.23 18.12 -7.35
N SER A 105 -23.04 17.91 -6.31
CA SER A 105 -24.34 18.60 -6.14
C SER A 105 -24.23 20.12 -6.05
N ASP A 106 -23.09 20.63 -5.61
CA ASP A 106 -22.77 22.06 -5.53
C ASP A 106 -22.08 22.61 -6.79
N GLY A 107 -21.78 21.73 -7.76
CA GLY A 107 -21.12 22.09 -9.01
C GLY A 107 -19.62 22.40 -8.89
N SER A 108 -19.01 22.17 -7.72
CA SER A 108 -17.60 22.52 -7.48
C SER A 108 -16.61 21.59 -8.13
N TYR A 109 -17.01 20.32 -8.38
CA TYR A 109 -16.14 19.30 -8.94
C TYR A 109 -16.87 18.42 -9.94
N THR A 110 -16.19 18.09 -11.03
CA THR A 110 -16.68 17.09 -12.00
C THR A 110 -15.65 15.98 -12.10
N VAL A 111 -16.09 14.74 -11.86
CA VAL A 111 -15.25 13.55 -11.99
C VAL A 111 -14.74 13.45 -13.41
N PRO A 112 -13.44 13.41 -13.66
CA PRO A 112 -12.88 13.29 -15.00
C PRO A 112 -13.29 11.95 -15.64
N PHE A 113 -13.47 11.92 -16.93
CA PHE A 113 -13.74 10.66 -17.66
C PHE A 113 -12.56 9.70 -17.59
N ASN A 114 -11.35 10.24 -17.61
CA ASN A 114 -10.10 9.52 -17.43
C ASN A 114 -9.21 10.29 -16.46
N PHE A 115 -8.40 9.56 -15.74
CA PHE A 115 -7.30 10.11 -14.98
C PHE A 115 -5.98 9.82 -15.70
N GLU A 116 -5.04 10.74 -15.55
CA GLU A 116 -3.78 10.72 -16.28
C GLU A 116 -2.77 9.74 -15.66
N THR A 117 -1.73 9.43 -16.40
CA THR A 117 -0.55 8.73 -15.92
C THR A 117 0.10 9.53 -14.78
N ASP A 118 0.47 8.87 -13.70
CA ASP A 118 1.41 9.47 -12.73
C ASP A 118 2.85 9.06 -13.05
N GLU A 119 3.77 9.92 -12.69
CA GLU A 119 5.20 9.71 -12.92
C GLU A 119 5.96 9.73 -11.60
N LEU A 120 6.97 8.90 -11.51
CA LEU A 120 7.84 8.81 -10.34
C LEU A 120 9.29 8.95 -10.76
N MET A 121 10.02 9.82 -10.08
CA MET A 121 11.48 9.90 -10.15
C MET A 121 12.07 9.50 -8.81
N ASN A 122 12.92 8.47 -8.80
CA ASN A 122 13.59 7.97 -7.61
C ASN A 122 15.10 8.22 -7.67
N TYR A 123 15.62 8.82 -6.62
CA TYR A 123 17.05 9.01 -6.34
C TYR A 123 17.42 8.15 -5.15
N GLU A 124 18.36 7.25 -5.30
CA GLU A 124 18.75 6.31 -4.25
C GLU A 124 20.27 6.23 -4.14
N PHE A 125 20.76 6.26 -2.91
CA PHE A 125 22.14 5.91 -2.57
C PHE A 125 22.12 4.80 -1.53
N GLY A 126 22.83 3.71 -1.80
CA GLY A 126 22.82 2.58 -0.90
C GLY A 126 24.20 1.97 -0.69
N TRP A 127 24.26 1.12 0.33
CA TRP A 127 25.46 0.37 0.71
C TRP A 127 25.11 -1.07 1.06
N LYS A 128 26.08 -1.95 0.81
CA LYS A 128 26.09 -3.33 1.30
C LYS A 128 27.47 -3.57 1.90
N ALA A 129 27.51 -3.98 3.16
CA ALA A 129 28.76 -4.13 3.87
C ALA A 129 28.78 -5.42 4.70
N ASP A 130 29.81 -6.22 4.51
CA ASP A 130 30.19 -7.31 5.39
C ASP A 130 31.29 -6.78 6.33
N LEU A 131 31.00 -6.67 7.61
CA LEU A 131 31.82 -6.02 8.63
C LEU A 131 32.27 -7.03 9.67
N LEU A 132 33.24 -6.64 10.51
CA LEU A 132 33.72 -7.44 11.64
C LEU A 132 34.17 -8.86 11.18
N ASP A 133 35.02 -8.91 10.16
CA ASP A 133 35.52 -10.15 9.56
C ASP A 133 34.38 -11.09 9.05
N GLY A 134 33.30 -10.48 8.49
CA GLY A 134 32.14 -11.19 7.94
C GLY A 134 31.11 -11.64 8.99
N SER A 135 31.32 -11.36 10.28
CA SER A 135 30.36 -11.69 11.32
C SER A 135 29.13 -10.76 11.35
N MET A 136 29.18 -9.63 10.63
CA MET A 136 28.08 -8.68 10.54
C MET A 136 27.85 -8.26 9.10
N ARG A 137 26.61 -8.41 8.61
CA ARG A 137 26.15 -7.81 7.37
C ARG A 137 25.24 -6.65 7.68
N PHE A 138 25.56 -5.48 7.13
CA PHE A 138 24.80 -4.26 7.28
C PHE A 138 24.56 -3.62 5.92
N ASN A 139 23.31 -3.63 5.48
CA ASN A 139 22.89 -3.01 4.24
C ASN A 139 21.95 -1.85 4.53
N GLY A 140 21.84 -0.95 3.57
CA GLY A 140 20.86 0.11 3.65
C GLY A 140 20.84 0.97 2.42
N SER A 141 19.85 1.85 2.36
CA SER A 141 19.74 2.89 1.36
C SER A 141 19.09 4.15 1.95
N ALA A 142 19.46 5.29 1.40
CA ALA A 142 18.76 6.55 1.58
C ALA A 142 18.19 6.94 0.21
N PHE A 143 16.95 7.36 0.18
CA PHE A 143 16.27 7.66 -1.07
C PHE A 143 15.36 8.88 -0.95
N MET A 144 15.07 9.44 -2.12
CA MET A 144 14.07 10.48 -2.34
C MET A 144 13.30 10.11 -3.59
N SER A 145 11.98 10.02 -3.47
CA SER A 145 11.06 9.75 -4.58
C SER A 145 10.12 10.93 -4.74
N VAL A 146 10.07 11.49 -5.95
CA VAL A 146 9.13 12.56 -6.32
C VAL A 146 8.07 11.95 -7.20
N ILE A 147 6.82 12.22 -6.88
CA ILE A 147 5.65 11.72 -7.60
C ILE A 147 4.89 12.91 -8.16
N ASP A 148 4.78 12.97 -9.48
CA ASP A 148 3.98 13.95 -10.18
C ASP A 148 2.63 13.33 -10.54
N GLY A 149 1.54 14.01 -10.19
CA GLY A 149 0.19 13.58 -10.50
C GLY A 149 -0.27 12.31 -9.79
N LEU A 150 0.05 12.13 -8.50
CA LEU A 150 -0.32 10.96 -7.69
C LEU A 150 -1.77 10.55 -7.92
N GLN A 151 -1.97 9.37 -8.48
CA GLN A 151 -3.28 8.77 -8.66
C GLN A 151 -3.85 8.32 -7.31
N THR A 152 -5.03 8.81 -6.98
CA THR A 152 -5.74 8.47 -5.76
C THR A 152 -7.13 7.97 -6.07
N THR A 153 -7.53 6.87 -5.45
CA THR A 153 -8.92 6.43 -5.47
C THR A 153 -9.68 7.17 -4.39
N ILE A 154 -10.71 7.90 -4.82
CA ILE A 154 -11.51 8.77 -3.97
C ILE A 154 -12.87 8.12 -3.75
N PHE A 155 -13.33 8.10 -2.51
CA PHE A 155 -14.71 7.85 -2.15
C PHE A 155 -15.21 9.05 -1.35
N ASP A 156 -15.95 9.93 -1.99
CA ASP A 156 -16.59 11.08 -1.36
C ASP A 156 -18.05 11.14 -1.80
N PRO A 157 -18.99 10.77 -0.90
CA PRO A 157 -20.43 10.79 -1.21
C PRO A 157 -20.98 12.17 -1.56
N SER A 158 -20.29 13.25 -1.19
CA SER A 158 -20.69 14.62 -1.57
C SER A 158 -20.41 14.91 -3.06
N ILE A 159 -19.46 14.21 -3.63
CA ILE A 159 -19.10 14.29 -5.06
C ILE A 159 -19.88 13.21 -5.81
N ALA A 160 -19.57 11.94 -5.56
CA ALA A 160 -20.20 10.79 -6.20
C ALA A 160 -20.29 9.61 -5.23
N ASN A 161 -21.44 8.95 -5.15
CA ASN A 161 -21.59 7.75 -4.31
C ASN A 161 -20.97 6.51 -4.97
N LEU A 162 -19.82 6.67 -5.58
CA LEU A 162 -18.99 5.65 -6.24
C LEU A 162 -17.53 5.98 -6.04
N PHE A 163 -16.69 4.95 -6.08
CA PHE A 163 -15.25 5.15 -6.17
C PHE A 163 -14.87 5.67 -7.56
N PHE A 164 -14.07 6.69 -7.58
CA PHE A 164 -13.41 7.20 -8.78
C PHE A 164 -11.93 7.46 -8.49
N SER A 165 -11.14 7.66 -9.53
CA SER A 165 -9.73 7.99 -9.39
C SER A 165 -9.45 9.34 -10.06
N ASP A 166 -8.52 10.08 -9.48
CA ASP A 166 -8.01 11.32 -10.05
C ASP A 166 -6.52 11.48 -9.72
N ASN A 167 -5.84 12.32 -10.47
CA ASN A 167 -4.50 12.79 -10.15
C ASN A 167 -4.62 13.91 -9.10
N SER A 168 -4.66 13.53 -7.84
CA SER A 168 -5.09 14.42 -6.77
C SER A 168 -4.00 15.34 -6.22
N ALA A 169 -2.73 14.94 -6.36
CA ALA A 169 -1.63 15.64 -5.73
C ALA A 169 -0.28 15.33 -6.40
N ASP A 170 0.71 16.20 -6.16
CA ASP A 170 2.11 15.83 -6.26
C ASP A 170 2.61 15.50 -4.84
N ALA A 171 3.54 14.56 -4.72
CA ALA A 171 4.04 14.09 -3.44
C ALA A 171 5.55 13.84 -3.47
N GLU A 172 6.15 13.90 -2.29
CA GLU A 172 7.55 13.55 -2.07
C GLU A 172 7.66 12.54 -0.94
N ILE A 173 8.56 11.58 -1.11
CA ILE A 173 8.89 10.57 -0.11
C ILE A 173 10.40 10.60 0.06
N THR A 174 10.87 10.88 1.27
CA THR A 174 12.27 10.71 1.65
C THR A 174 12.39 9.62 2.70
N GLY A 175 13.46 8.86 2.63
CA GLY A 175 13.60 7.78 3.60
C GLY A 175 14.98 7.18 3.69
N VAL A 176 15.12 6.39 4.75
CA VAL A 176 16.29 5.53 4.98
C VAL A 176 15.79 4.16 5.38
N GLU A 177 16.28 3.14 4.68
CA GLU A 177 16.00 1.75 4.99
C GLU A 177 17.31 1.01 5.31
N MET A 178 17.27 0.17 6.33
CA MET A 178 18.45 -0.57 6.79
C MET A 178 18.07 -1.98 7.18
N ASP A 179 18.96 -2.93 6.94
CA ASP A 179 18.91 -4.29 7.46
C ASP A 179 20.24 -4.71 8.05
N LEU A 180 20.16 -5.49 9.11
CA LEU A 180 21.29 -6.02 9.86
C LEU A 180 21.13 -7.51 10.10
N ILE A 181 22.23 -8.26 9.88
CA ILE A 181 22.42 -9.62 10.39
C ILE A 181 23.77 -9.64 11.09
N TRP A 182 23.80 -10.01 12.37
CA TRP A 182 25.01 -10.03 13.15
C TRP A 182 25.12 -11.30 14.00
N ALA A 183 26.19 -12.06 13.79
CA ALA A 183 26.58 -13.20 14.62
C ALA A 183 27.88 -12.86 15.35
N PRO A 184 27.80 -12.30 16.59
CA PRO A 184 29.00 -11.84 17.33
C PRO A 184 29.96 -12.98 17.60
N ALA A 185 31.22 -12.84 17.17
CA ALA A 185 32.24 -13.89 17.32
C ALA A 185 32.58 -14.27 18.76
N ASN A 186 32.24 -13.42 19.73
CA ASN A 186 32.48 -13.66 21.14
C ASN A 186 31.30 -14.31 21.89
N ILE A 187 30.19 -14.57 21.21
CA ILE A 187 28.99 -15.22 21.78
C ILE A 187 28.52 -16.30 20.80
N ASP A 188 29.07 -17.49 20.99
CA ASP A 188 28.71 -18.62 20.15
C ASP A 188 27.20 -18.89 20.19
N GLY A 189 26.62 -19.12 19.01
CA GLY A 189 25.21 -19.44 18.85
C GLY A 189 24.25 -18.25 18.86
N LEU A 190 24.72 -17.00 19.06
CA LEU A 190 23.89 -15.82 18.96
C LEU A 190 23.84 -15.28 17.52
N THR A 191 22.64 -15.06 17.02
CA THR A 191 22.41 -14.30 15.78
C THR A 191 21.34 -13.24 16.05
N ILE A 192 21.65 -11.99 15.75
CA ILE A 192 20.74 -10.87 15.80
C ILE A 192 20.42 -10.43 14.38
N SER A 193 19.17 -10.25 14.05
CA SER A 193 18.77 -9.69 12.77
C SER A 193 17.59 -8.72 12.91
N GLY A 194 17.55 -7.73 12.07
CA GLY A 194 16.48 -6.73 12.10
C GLY A 194 16.52 -5.82 10.91
N GLY A 195 15.43 -5.08 10.75
CA GLY A 195 15.27 -4.04 9.75
C GLY A 195 14.65 -2.79 10.36
N LEU A 196 15.01 -1.65 9.79
CA LEU A 196 14.48 -0.34 10.15
C LEU A 196 14.18 0.43 8.86
N SER A 197 12.97 1.00 8.77
CA SER A 197 12.58 1.97 7.77
C SER A 197 12.18 3.27 8.47
N LEU A 198 12.74 4.37 8.03
CA LEU A 198 12.40 5.72 8.44
C LEU A 198 11.93 6.47 7.21
N LEU A 199 10.71 6.98 7.22
CA LEU A 199 10.08 7.67 6.10
C LEU A 199 9.60 9.04 6.53
N ASP A 200 9.75 10.00 5.63
CA ASP A 200 9.07 11.29 5.67
C ASP A 200 8.33 11.44 4.34
N THR A 201 7.03 11.69 4.40
CA THR A 201 6.18 11.76 3.21
C THR A 201 5.34 13.03 3.27
N GLU A 202 5.28 13.76 2.16
CA GLU A 202 4.55 15.03 2.10
C GLU A 202 3.80 15.17 0.78
N ILE A 203 2.56 15.63 0.84
CA ILE A 203 1.84 16.18 -0.31
C ILE A 203 2.41 17.58 -0.57
N THR A 204 3.12 17.72 -1.68
CA THR A 204 3.82 18.96 -2.03
C THR A 204 2.95 19.97 -2.77
N LYS A 205 1.94 19.45 -3.50
CA LYS A 205 0.99 20.27 -4.27
C LYS A 205 -0.34 19.53 -4.39
N VAL A 206 -1.43 20.29 -4.32
CA VAL A 206 -2.80 19.77 -4.56
C VAL A 206 -3.20 20.11 -5.99
N LEU A 207 -3.71 19.13 -6.73
CA LEU A 207 -4.09 19.24 -8.13
C LEU A 207 -5.60 19.31 -8.36
N VAL A 208 -6.40 18.79 -7.41
CA VAL A 208 -7.86 18.78 -7.48
C VAL A 208 -8.44 19.97 -6.68
N PRO A 209 -9.54 20.59 -7.13
CA PRO A 209 -10.14 21.73 -6.45
C PRO A 209 -10.99 21.29 -5.27
N THR A 210 -10.38 20.61 -4.29
CA THR A 210 -11.06 20.15 -3.08
C THR A 210 -10.23 20.49 -1.84
N ASP A 211 -10.91 20.81 -0.75
CA ASP A 211 -10.29 20.99 0.56
C ASP A 211 -9.95 19.66 1.26
N ASP A 212 -10.34 18.55 0.65
CA ASP A 212 -10.17 17.21 1.22
C ASP A 212 -8.74 16.69 1.11
N VAL A 213 -7.92 17.23 0.19
CA VAL A 213 -6.49 16.97 0.08
C VAL A 213 -5.75 18.24 0.48
N ARG A 214 -4.70 18.12 1.30
CA ARG A 214 -3.95 19.31 1.76
C ARG A 214 -2.46 19.13 1.58
N LYS A 215 -1.82 20.20 1.11
CA LYS A 215 -0.38 20.32 1.13
C LYS A 215 0.15 20.21 2.57
N GLY A 216 1.24 19.47 2.75
CA GLY A 216 1.86 19.19 4.03
C GLY A 216 1.30 17.97 4.75
N ASP A 217 0.21 17.37 4.26
CA ASP A 217 -0.26 16.10 4.81
C ASP A 217 0.67 14.95 4.36
N SER A 218 0.86 13.98 5.25
CA SER A 218 1.58 12.74 4.93
C SER A 218 0.73 11.82 4.06
N LEU A 219 1.38 10.93 3.32
CA LEU A 219 0.72 9.90 2.53
C LEU A 219 0.01 8.87 3.42
N ALA A 220 -0.96 8.19 2.83
CA ALA A 220 -1.69 7.11 3.50
C ALA A 220 -0.80 5.88 3.70
N PHE A 221 -0.98 5.18 4.83
CA PHE A 221 -0.27 3.95 5.18
C PHE A 221 1.26 4.06 5.10
N ALA A 222 1.79 5.24 5.37
CA ALA A 222 3.21 5.57 5.36
C ALA A 222 3.66 6.02 6.76
N PRO A 223 3.87 5.09 7.71
CA PRO A 223 4.33 5.45 9.04
C PRO A 223 5.78 5.97 9.00
N GLU A 224 6.08 6.97 9.82
CA GLU A 224 7.43 7.55 9.88
C GLU A 224 8.51 6.55 10.30
N MET A 225 8.14 5.49 11.02
CA MET A 225 9.06 4.45 11.44
C MET A 225 8.40 3.07 11.43
N GLN A 226 9.07 2.11 10.81
CA GLN A 226 8.81 0.68 10.96
C GLN A 226 10.09 -0.03 11.36
N ALA A 227 10.00 -0.94 12.32
CA ALA A 227 11.13 -1.70 12.79
C ALA A 227 10.77 -3.16 13.08
N ASN A 228 11.71 -4.05 12.81
CA ASN A 228 11.66 -5.42 13.29
C ASN A 228 13.01 -5.82 13.86
N LEU A 229 13.00 -6.66 14.87
CA LEU A 229 14.19 -7.17 15.51
C LEU A 229 13.95 -8.59 16.01
N GLN A 230 14.90 -9.47 15.79
CA GLN A 230 14.93 -10.79 16.39
C GLN A 230 16.34 -11.14 16.86
N ALA A 231 16.42 -11.89 17.94
CA ALA A 231 17.67 -12.40 18.48
C ALA A 231 17.51 -13.92 18.70
N ARG A 232 18.21 -14.72 17.91
CA ARG A 232 18.22 -16.17 18.03
C ARG A 232 19.46 -16.60 18.78
N TYR A 233 19.27 -17.32 19.87
CA TYR A 233 20.36 -17.93 20.63
C TYR A 233 20.20 -19.45 20.59
N GLU A 234 21.25 -20.14 20.09
CA GLU A 234 21.30 -21.59 19.92
C GLU A 234 22.43 -22.18 20.75
N TRP A 235 22.20 -23.37 21.31
CA TRP A 235 23.22 -24.10 22.03
C TRP A 235 23.03 -25.60 21.87
N SER A 236 24.14 -26.35 21.93
CA SER A 236 24.12 -27.80 21.85
C SER A 236 23.71 -28.41 23.19
N LEU A 237 22.88 -29.46 23.11
CA LEU A 237 22.52 -30.31 24.23
C LEU A 237 23.27 -31.64 24.17
N GLU A 238 23.32 -32.34 25.30
CA GLU A 238 23.84 -33.72 25.34
C GLU A 238 23.05 -34.60 24.33
N GLY A 239 23.77 -35.47 23.59
CA GLY A 239 23.15 -36.33 22.58
C GLY A 239 22.99 -35.72 21.18
N GLY A 240 23.56 -34.52 20.91
CA GLY A 240 23.61 -33.91 19.59
C GLY A 240 22.38 -33.11 19.19
N ALA A 241 21.42 -32.93 20.08
CA ALA A 241 20.30 -32.03 19.83
C ALA A 241 20.74 -30.57 19.99
N MET A 242 20.10 -29.67 19.23
CA MET A 242 20.26 -28.22 19.32
C MET A 242 19.03 -27.60 19.95
N ALA A 243 19.20 -26.80 20.99
CA ALA A 243 18.15 -25.98 21.55
C ALA A 243 18.29 -24.54 21.05
N HIS A 244 17.18 -23.83 20.98
CA HIS A 244 17.18 -22.41 20.67
C HIS A 244 16.09 -21.64 21.43
N VAL A 245 16.34 -20.35 21.58
CA VAL A 245 15.33 -19.36 21.99
C VAL A 245 15.44 -18.15 21.05
N MET A 246 14.30 -17.59 20.66
CA MET A 246 14.25 -16.48 19.72
C MET A 246 13.13 -15.50 20.10
N PRO A 247 13.40 -14.52 20.95
CA PRO A 247 12.53 -13.34 21.07
C PRO A 247 12.54 -12.55 19.76
N HIS A 248 11.38 -11.97 19.45
CA HIS A 248 11.23 -11.09 18.30
C HIS A 248 10.26 -9.95 18.60
N MET A 249 10.44 -8.85 17.89
CA MET A 249 9.66 -7.62 18.00
C MET A 249 9.34 -7.08 16.61
N SER A 250 8.14 -6.52 16.45
CA SER A 250 7.79 -5.66 15.34
C SER A 250 7.11 -4.39 15.85
N HIS A 251 7.40 -3.28 15.20
CA HIS A 251 6.88 -1.96 15.55
C HIS A 251 6.48 -1.20 14.29
N SER A 252 5.39 -0.45 14.39
CA SER A 252 5.01 0.58 13.43
C SER A 252 4.64 1.85 14.20
N ALA A 253 5.16 2.99 13.77
CA ALA A 253 4.70 4.28 14.22
C ALA A 253 3.26 4.53 13.77
N GLU A 254 2.67 5.62 14.21
CA GLU A 254 1.35 6.04 13.76
C GLU A 254 1.36 6.39 12.27
N GLN A 255 0.20 6.24 11.64
CA GLN A 255 -0.01 6.52 10.23
C GLN A 255 -1.45 6.94 9.98
N TYR A 256 -1.75 7.42 8.80
CA TYR A 256 -3.11 7.77 8.42
C TYR A 256 -3.68 6.78 7.41
N SER A 257 -5.00 6.59 7.45
CA SER A 257 -5.71 5.64 6.59
C SER A 257 -5.90 6.14 5.15
N ASP A 258 -5.88 7.45 4.92
CA ASP A 258 -6.15 8.06 3.63
C ASP A 258 -5.45 9.41 3.51
N ILE A 259 -5.31 9.94 2.29
CA ILE A 259 -4.98 11.34 2.03
C ILE A 259 -6.24 12.21 1.93
N ILE A 260 -7.40 11.59 1.65
CA ILE A 260 -8.69 12.27 1.58
C ILE A 260 -9.21 12.51 2.98
N ARG A 261 -9.39 13.76 3.35
CA ARG A 261 -9.67 14.20 4.73
C ARG A 261 -10.89 13.54 5.36
N ILE A 262 -11.95 13.32 4.61
CA ILE A 262 -13.17 12.66 5.10
C ILE A 262 -12.94 11.22 5.55
N ASN A 263 -11.90 10.57 5.02
CA ASN A 263 -11.53 9.17 5.28
C ASN A 263 -10.20 9.04 6.04
N ARG A 264 -9.56 10.19 6.39
CA ARG A 264 -8.24 10.26 6.99
C ARG A 264 -8.30 10.09 8.49
N ASP A 265 -8.29 8.86 8.95
CA ASP A 265 -8.21 8.53 10.37
C ASP A 265 -6.80 8.19 10.81
N LEU A 266 -6.50 8.53 12.05
CA LEU A 266 -5.25 8.14 12.69
C LEU A 266 -5.28 6.66 13.07
N ILE A 267 -4.34 5.91 12.57
CA ILE A 267 -4.01 4.55 12.98
C ILE A 267 -2.85 4.64 13.95
N HIS A 268 -3.11 4.30 15.21
CA HIS A 268 -2.13 4.47 16.29
C HIS A 268 -0.92 3.54 16.13
N SER A 269 0.21 3.98 16.66
CA SER A 269 1.42 3.17 16.75
C SER A 269 1.19 1.91 17.58
N TRP A 270 1.91 0.85 17.23
CA TRP A 270 1.85 -0.42 17.93
C TRP A 270 3.21 -1.11 18.02
N THR A 271 3.36 -1.97 19.01
CA THR A 271 4.53 -2.83 19.17
C THR A 271 4.07 -4.23 19.55
N MET A 272 4.40 -5.21 18.74
CA MET A 272 4.13 -6.61 19.01
C MET A 272 5.42 -7.34 19.37
N LEU A 273 5.35 -8.11 20.44
CA LEU A 273 6.45 -8.95 20.92
C LEU A 273 6.07 -10.42 20.77
N GLY A 274 7.05 -11.25 20.50
CA GLY A 274 6.86 -12.69 20.49
C GLY A 274 8.12 -13.43 20.93
N ILE A 275 7.97 -14.70 21.18
CA ILE A 275 9.07 -15.59 21.56
C ILE A 275 8.82 -16.99 21.02
N THR A 276 9.88 -17.58 20.50
CA THR A 276 9.91 -18.96 20.07
C THR A 276 11.03 -19.68 20.81
N ALA A 277 10.80 -20.91 21.23
CA ALA A 277 11.83 -21.76 21.81
C ALA A 277 11.64 -23.20 21.36
N GLY A 278 12.72 -23.88 21.06
CA GLY A 278 12.61 -25.25 20.52
C GLY A 278 13.87 -26.08 20.69
N ILE A 279 13.70 -27.36 20.36
CA ILE A 279 14.77 -28.34 20.28
C ILE A 279 14.66 -29.02 18.92
N THR A 280 15.80 -29.21 18.26
CA THR A 280 15.91 -29.86 16.96
C THR A 280 16.98 -30.94 17.00
N THR A 281 16.68 -32.09 16.42
CA THR A 281 17.62 -33.19 16.15
C THR A 281 17.69 -33.42 14.64
N ASP A 282 18.49 -34.36 14.19
CA ASP A 282 18.59 -34.72 12.76
C ASP A 282 17.25 -35.23 12.21
N THR A 283 16.39 -35.82 13.03
CA THR A 283 15.16 -36.50 12.60
C THR A 283 13.90 -35.80 13.04
N TRP A 284 13.89 -35.08 14.14
CA TRP A 284 12.70 -34.40 14.61
C TRP A 284 13.00 -33.01 15.21
N GLY A 285 12.00 -32.16 15.23
CA GLY A 285 12.02 -30.86 15.91
C GLY A 285 10.72 -30.63 16.68
N ALA A 286 10.82 -29.95 17.80
CA ALA A 286 9.70 -29.47 18.57
C ALA A 286 9.93 -28.03 18.97
N GLU A 287 8.96 -27.16 18.70
CA GLU A 287 9.04 -25.72 18.93
C GLU A 287 7.76 -25.23 19.60
N LEU A 288 7.90 -24.45 20.64
CA LEU A 288 6.84 -23.69 21.28
C LEU A 288 6.96 -22.23 20.82
N PHE A 289 5.84 -21.62 20.49
CA PHE A 289 5.83 -20.20 20.14
C PHE A 289 4.69 -19.46 20.85
N ILE A 290 4.93 -18.19 21.10
CA ILE A 290 3.94 -17.22 21.56
C ILE A 290 4.14 -15.97 20.69
N ASP A 291 3.17 -15.73 19.81
CA ASP A 291 3.10 -14.51 19.03
C ASP A 291 2.20 -13.50 19.74
N ASN A 292 2.50 -12.22 19.59
CA ASN A 292 1.77 -11.14 20.24
C ASN A 292 1.64 -11.35 21.76
N LEU A 293 2.78 -11.47 22.43
CA LEU A 293 2.90 -11.81 23.87
C LEU A 293 2.08 -10.87 24.78
N THR A 294 1.98 -9.60 24.43
CA THR A 294 1.26 -8.56 25.16
C THR A 294 -0.23 -8.51 24.87
N ASP A 295 -0.70 -9.30 23.89
CA ASP A 295 -2.08 -9.28 23.37
C ASP A 295 -2.47 -7.88 22.83
N GLU A 296 -1.52 -7.24 22.14
CA GLU A 296 -1.71 -5.93 21.53
C GLU A 296 -2.79 -5.98 20.46
N ARG A 297 -3.72 -5.04 20.52
CA ARG A 297 -4.78 -4.88 19.49
C ARG A 297 -4.32 -3.90 18.40
N ALA A 298 -3.23 -4.26 17.75
CA ALA A 298 -2.66 -3.46 16.69
C ALA A 298 -3.63 -3.33 15.52
N GLU A 299 -4.04 -2.11 15.22
CA GLU A 299 -4.76 -1.78 14.01
C GLU A 299 -3.76 -1.71 12.85
N LEU A 300 -3.98 -2.50 11.81
CA LEU A 300 -3.08 -2.59 10.65
C LEU A 300 -3.55 -1.75 9.48
N SER A 301 -4.87 -1.64 9.31
CA SER A 301 -5.47 -0.83 8.26
C SER A 301 -6.90 -0.43 8.61
N ARG A 302 -7.31 0.69 8.03
CA ARG A 302 -8.67 1.21 8.11
C ARG A 302 -9.06 1.74 6.74
N ASN A 303 -10.27 1.44 6.30
CA ASN A 303 -10.84 2.02 5.10
C ASN A 303 -12.35 2.14 5.21
N TYR A 304 -12.92 2.97 4.34
CA TYR A 304 -14.36 3.17 4.25
C TYR A 304 -14.86 2.54 2.95
N ILE A 305 -15.97 1.82 3.06
CA ILE A 305 -16.73 1.34 1.90
C ILE A 305 -18.16 1.79 2.08
N ASN A 306 -18.56 2.74 1.28
CA ASN A 306 -19.74 3.56 1.49
C ASN A 306 -19.64 4.27 2.87
N ASP A 307 -20.64 4.15 3.72
CA ASP A 307 -20.70 4.68 5.09
C ASP A 307 -20.15 3.70 6.15
N ARG A 308 -19.50 2.61 5.72
CA ARG A 308 -19.03 1.55 6.63
C ARG A 308 -17.54 1.57 6.78
N GLU A 309 -17.12 1.83 7.98
CA GLU A 309 -15.75 1.67 8.42
C GLU A 309 -15.38 0.18 8.47
N ARG A 310 -14.21 -0.15 7.95
CA ARG A 310 -13.60 -1.48 8.05
C ARG A 310 -12.23 -1.35 8.65
N VAL A 311 -12.02 -2.04 9.77
CA VAL A 311 -10.76 -2.06 10.50
C VAL A 311 -10.18 -3.47 10.47
N SER A 312 -8.92 -3.59 10.06
CA SER A 312 -8.17 -4.84 10.13
C SER A 312 -7.21 -4.80 11.30
N TYR A 313 -7.33 -5.79 12.19
CA TYR A 313 -6.45 -5.94 13.34
C TYR A 313 -5.44 -7.06 13.14
N ALA A 314 -4.30 -6.95 13.79
CA ALA A 314 -3.36 -8.04 13.94
C ALA A 314 -4.00 -9.23 14.66
N ARG A 315 -3.42 -10.41 14.49
CA ARG A 315 -3.85 -11.59 15.25
C ARG A 315 -3.69 -11.35 16.75
N PRO A 316 -4.66 -11.75 17.57
CA PRO A 316 -4.51 -11.73 19.02
C PRO A 316 -3.37 -12.64 19.45
N ARG A 317 -2.99 -12.56 20.74
CA ARG A 317 -1.99 -13.47 21.29
C ARG A 317 -2.31 -14.91 20.90
N THR A 318 -1.36 -15.53 20.22
CA THR A 318 -1.47 -16.90 19.73
C THR A 318 -0.31 -17.71 20.28
N MET A 319 -0.59 -18.87 20.83
CA MET A 319 0.43 -19.79 21.29
C MET A 319 0.22 -21.17 20.68
N GLY A 320 1.30 -21.84 20.42
CA GLY A 320 1.20 -23.16 19.79
C GLY A 320 2.49 -23.97 19.87
N VAL A 321 2.36 -25.18 19.35
CA VAL A 321 3.46 -26.14 19.22
C VAL A 321 3.61 -26.46 17.74
N ARG A 322 4.85 -26.46 17.27
CA ARG A 322 5.21 -26.94 15.93
C ARG A 322 6.05 -28.20 16.08
N LEU A 323 5.66 -29.27 15.45
CA LEU A 323 6.41 -30.52 15.40
C LEU A 323 6.84 -30.78 13.97
N THR A 324 8.12 -31.09 13.78
CA THR A 324 8.69 -31.41 12.48
C THR A 324 9.32 -32.81 12.55
N TYR A 325 9.14 -33.62 11.52
CA TYR A 325 9.79 -34.92 11.38
C TYR A 325 10.34 -35.05 9.97
N ASN A 326 11.62 -35.43 9.86
CA ASN A 326 12.32 -35.66 8.61
C ASN A 326 12.47 -37.18 8.40
N PHE A 327 11.98 -37.66 7.23
CA PHE A 327 12.03 -39.09 6.85
C PHE A 327 13.32 -39.48 6.20
#